data_520bcb6e7047d2f7d9ae1fa3a523cfbb
#
_entry.id   520bcb6e7047d2f7d9ae1fa3a523cfbb
#
_cell.length_a   1.000
_cell.length_b   1.000
_cell.length_c   1.000
_cell.angle_alpha   90.00
_cell.angle_beta   90.00
_cell.angle_gamma   90.00
#
_symmetry.space_group_name_H-M   'P 1'
#
loop_
_entity.id
_entity.type
_entity.pdbx_description
1 polymer ?
#
loop_
_entity_poly.entity_id
_entity_poly.type
_entity_poly.pdbx_seq_one_letter_code
_entity_poly.pdbx_strand_id
1 'polypeptide(L)'
;MKAYGRVFRVRRYARRAAVAVQVAVMSTLILGVGALAVDVGAIYTVQTELQVAADSAALAAAGALMGEGGLNPGDAARAAAANYAARNRVRNESPLLAAPDVEFGRSVLDPTTNRFTFEPSATAFDAVRVTVRRTADSPNGAVPLWFANIFGIRETELRARAAAV
;
A
#
# COMPACT_ATOMS: atom_id res chain seq x y z
N MET A 1 -55.86 18.26 -45.02
CA MET A 1 -55.34 17.08 -44.31
C MET A 1 -53.82 17.01 -44.36
N LYS A 2 -53.05 17.98 -43.82
CA LYS A 2 -51.55 17.97 -43.85
C LYS A 2 -50.87 18.33 -42.52
N ALA A 3 -51.57 18.34 -41.38
CA ALA A 3 -50.97 18.74 -40.07
C ALA A 3 -50.56 17.59 -39.13
N TYR A 4 -51.02 16.37 -39.35
CA TYR A 4 -50.79 15.26 -38.41
C TYR A 4 -49.42 14.56 -38.53
N GLY A 5 -48.71 14.72 -39.67
CA GLY A 5 -47.44 14.02 -39.90
C GLY A 5 -46.23 14.59 -39.16
N ARG A 6 -46.26 15.88 -38.78
CA ARG A 6 -45.12 16.55 -38.14
C ARG A 6 -44.97 16.22 -36.65
N VAL A 7 -46.09 16.07 -35.95
CA VAL A 7 -46.12 15.84 -34.48
C VAL A 7 -45.53 14.47 -34.11
N PHE A 8 -45.79 13.43 -34.91
CA PHE A 8 -45.26 12.08 -34.65
C PHE A 8 -43.77 11.96 -34.88
N ARG A 9 -43.20 12.72 -35.82
CA ARG A 9 -41.78 12.72 -36.09
C ARG A 9 -40.98 13.36 -34.97
N VAL A 10 -41.42 14.48 -34.44
CA VAL A 10 -40.76 15.18 -33.30
C VAL A 10 -40.75 14.31 -32.05
N ARG A 11 -41.80 13.57 -31.74
CA ARG A 11 -41.85 12.66 -30.58
C ARG A 11 -40.85 11.49 -30.67
N ARG A 12 -40.58 10.97 -31.87
CA ARG A 12 -39.62 9.90 -32.07
C ARG A 12 -38.16 10.40 -31.88
N TYR A 13 -37.85 11.60 -32.31
CA TYR A 13 -36.53 12.21 -32.12
C TYR A 13 -36.31 12.55 -30.63
N ALA A 14 -37.27 13.08 -29.93
CA ALA A 14 -37.17 13.37 -28.50
C ALA A 14 -36.93 12.12 -27.65
N ARG A 15 -37.55 10.99 -27.96
CA ARG A 15 -37.30 9.72 -27.25
C ARG A 15 -35.87 9.18 -27.51
N ARG A 16 -35.38 9.28 -28.72
CA ARG A 16 -34.02 8.86 -29.08
C ARG A 16 -32.95 9.76 -28.41
N ALA A 17 -33.20 11.05 -28.34
CA ALA A 17 -32.35 12.00 -27.65
C ALA A 17 -32.29 11.71 -26.13
N ALA A 18 -33.43 11.42 -25.50
CA ALA A 18 -33.50 11.08 -24.08
C ALA A 18 -32.71 9.79 -23.76
N VAL A 19 -32.81 8.75 -24.60
CA VAL A 19 -32.03 7.51 -24.45
C VAL A 19 -30.54 7.79 -24.61
N ALA A 20 -30.13 8.60 -25.57
CA ALA A 20 -28.72 8.94 -25.77
C ALA A 20 -28.11 9.66 -24.55
N VAL A 21 -28.85 10.59 -23.94
CA VAL A 21 -28.44 11.27 -22.70
C VAL A 21 -28.33 10.27 -21.55
N GLN A 22 -29.32 9.38 -21.40
CA GLN A 22 -29.28 8.35 -20.35
C GLN A 22 -28.09 7.41 -20.50
N VAL A 23 -27.81 6.95 -21.72
CA VAL A 23 -26.63 6.11 -22.01
C VAL A 23 -25.33 6.86 -21.70
N ALA A 24 -25.21 8.13 -22.07
CA ALA A 24 -24.04 8.93 -21.77
C ALA A 24 -23.80 9.05 -20.26
N VAL A 25 -24.85 9.35 -19.47
CA VAL A 25 -24.74 9.42 -18.01
C VAL A 25 -24.35 8.08 -17.41
N MET A 26 -25.01 6.99 -17.82
CA MET A 26 -24.69 5.64 -17.33
C MET A 26 -23.27 5.22 -17.68
N SER A 27 -22.81 5.52 -18.90
CA SER A 27 -21.42 5.23 -19.33
C SER A 27 -20.39 5.98 -18.46
N THR A 28 -20.66 7.25 -18.16
CA THR A 28 -19.79 8.05 -17.29
C THR A 28 -19.71 7.46 -15.88
N LEU A 29 -20.83 7.02 -15.32
CA LEU A 29 -20.86 6.38 -13.99
C LEU A 29 -20.08 5.06 -14.00
N ILE A 30 -20.28 4.20 -14.99
CA ILE A 30 -19.57 2.91 -15.12
C ILE A 30 -18.06 3.15 -15.25
N LEU A 31 -17.64 4.11 -16.09
CA LEU A 31 -16.23 4.45 -16.23
C LEU A 31 -15.63 5.00 -14.94
N GLY A 32 -16.39 5.83 -14.20
CA GLY A 32 -15.97 6.37 -12.91
C GLY A 32 -15.74 5.27 -11.86
N VAL A 33 -16.66 4.30 -11.76
CA VAL A 33 -16.52 3.14 -10.86
C VAL A 33 -15.34 2.26 -11.28
N GLY A 34 -15.18 2.01 -12.59
CA GLY A 34 -14.04 1.25 -13.14
C GLY A 34 -12.70 1.91 -12.82
N ALA A 35 -12.61 3.22 -12.97
CA ALA A 35 -11.43 4.00 -12.63
C ALA A 35 -11.07 3.89 -11.13
N LEU A 36 -12.06 4.02 -10.25
CA LEU A 36 -11.87 3.85 -8.81
C LEU A 36 -11.39 2.43 -8.47
N ALA A 37 -11.95 1.40 -9.11
CA ALA A 37 -11.56 0.01 -8.89
C ALA A 37 -10.09 -0.24 -9.23
N VAL A 38 -9.55 0.42 -10.27
CA VAL A 38 -8.12 0.31 -10.62
C VAL A 38 -7.23 0.91 -9.54
N ASP A 39 -7.53 2.11 -9.03
CA ASP A 39 -6.73 2.73 -7.97
C ASP A 39 -6.77 1.93 -6.67
N VAL A 40 -7.95 1.44 -6.28
CA VAL A 40 -8.12 0.58 -5.09
C VAL A 40 -7.33 -0.72 -5.26
N GLY A 41 -7.40 -1.36 -6.44
CA GLY A 41 -6.62 -2.56 -6.74
C GLY A 41 -5.12 -2.32 -6.65
N ALA A 42 -4.64 -1.18 -7.15
CA ALA A 42 -3.24 -0.78 -7.03
C ALA A 42 -2.81 -0.58 -5.56
N ILE A 43 -3.64 0.05 -4.73
CA ILE A 43 -3.40 0.22 -3.29
C ILE A 43 -3.26 -1.14 -2.59
N TYR A 44 -4.17 -2.08 -2.84
CA TYR A 44 -4.11 -3.43 -2.25
C TYR A 44 -2.86 -4.19 -2.68
N THR A 45 -2.47 -4.10 -3.95
CA THR A 45 -1.23 -4.72 -4.44
C THR A 45 -0.02 -4.16 -3.71
N VAL A 46 0.11 -2.84 -3.64
CA VAL A 46 1.22 -2.18 -2.94
C VAL A 46 1.24 -2.53 -1.45
N GLN A 47 0.07 -2.59 -0.79
CA GLN A 47 -0.01 -2.97 0.62
C GLN A 47 0.51 -4.40 0.85
N THR A 48 0.18 -5.33 -0.04
CA THR A 48 0.67 -6.71 0.03
C THR A 48 2.18 -6.78 -0.21
N GLU A 49 2.68 -6.06 -1.21
CA GLU A 49 4.12 -6.00 -1.50
C GLU A 49 4.91 -5.40 -0.33
N LEU A 50 4.40 -4.33 0.30
CA LEU A 50 5.00 -3.75 1.51
C LEU A 50 5.04 -4.75 2.66
N GLN A 51 3.97 -5.53 2.86
CA GLN A 51 3.92 -6.53 3.92
C GLN A 51 4.97 -7.63 3.68
N VAL A 52 5.07 -8.15 2.45
CA VAL A 52 6.09 -9.16 2.11
C VAL A 52 7.50 -8.61 2.33
N ALA A 53 7.77 -7.35 1.95
CA ALA A 53 9.04 -6.71 2.19
C ALA A 53 9.35 -6.54 3.69
N ALA A 54 8.36 -6.15 4.50
CA ALA A 54 8.52 -6.00 5.94
C ALA A 54 8.77 -7.34 6.63
N ASP A 55 8.00 -8.38 6.28
CA ASP A 55 8.13 -9.73 6.85
C ASP A 55 9.51 -10.32 6.56
N SER A 56 9.97 -10.24 5.31
CA SER A 56 11.28 -10.75 4.92
C SER A 56 12.43 -9.98 5.59
N ALA A 57 12.29 -8.66 5.71
CA ALA A 57 13.27 -7.81 6.37
C ALA A 57 13.35 -8.08 7.87
N ALA A 58 12.21 -8.25 8.55
CA ALA A 58 12.16 -8.56 9.97
C ALA A 58 12.78 -9.92 10.29
N LEU A 59 12.45 -10.95 9.51
CA LEU A 59 13.03 -12.30 9.68
C LEU A 59 14.56 -12.30 9.46
N ALA A 60 15.01 -11.59 8.43
CA ALA A 60 16.45 -11.50 8.15
C ALA A 60 17.19 -10.73 9.24
N ALA A 61 16.59 -9.65 9.76
CA ALA A 61 17.16 -8.88 10.86
C ALA A 61 17.24 -9.68 12.16
N ALA A 62 16.19 -10.43 12.52
CA ALA A 62 16.19 -11.30 13.69
C ALA A 62 17.24 -12.40 13.58
N GLY A 63 17.38 -13.03 12.42
CA GLY A 63 18.45 -14.01 12.16
C GLY A 63 19.86 -13.40 12.31
N ALA A 64 20.03 -12.14 11.92
CA ALA A 64 21.32 -11.46 12.05
C ALA A 64 21.66 -11.06 13.49
N LEU A 65 20.65 -10.90 14.38
CA LEU A 65 20.89 -10.69 15.82
C LEU A 65 21.57 -11.88 16.50
N MET A 66 21.29 -13.10 16.02
CA MET A 66 21.84 -14.35 16.55
C MET A 66 23.20 -14.72 15.94
N GLY A 67 23.66 -13.98 14.92
CA GLY A 67 24.90 -14.28 14.19
C GLY A 67 26.15 -13.90 14.97
N GLU A 68 27.12 -14.84 15.07
CA GLU A 68 28.44 -14.63 15.66
C GLU A 68 29.41 -13.96 14.66
N GLY A 69 29.09 -12.76 14.21
CA GLY A 69 29.85 -12.17 13.08
C GLY A 69 30.69 -10.92 13.37
N GLY A 70 31.29 -10.74 14.54
CA GLY A 70 32.29 -9.66 14.76
C GLY A 70 31.81 -8.20 14.58
N LEU A 71 30.61 -8.01 14.06
CA LEU A 71 29.90 -6.75 13.96
C LEU A 71 28.97 -6.56 15.18
N ASN A 72 28.71 -5.30 15.53
CA ASN A 72 27.65 -5.02 16.49
C ASN A 72 26.33 -5.68 15.98
N PRO A 73 25.68 -6.55 16.78
CA PRO A 73 24.47 -7.27 16.33
C PRO A 73 23.37 -6.35 15.77
N GLY A 74 23.23 -5.15 16.35
CA GLY A 74 22.28 -4.15 15.87
C GLY A 74 22.62 -3.63 14.46
N ASP A 75 23.89 -3.43 14.14
CA ASP A 75 24.32 -2.97 12.82
C ASP A 75 24.17 -4.10 11.78
N ALA A 76 24.48 -5.33 12.15
CA ALA A 76 24.26 -6.50 11.31
C ALA A 76 22.78 -6.68 10.98
N ALA A 77 21.91 -6.56 11.99
CA ALA A 77 20.47 -6.66 11.81
C ALA A 77 19.90 -5.55 10.91
N ARG A 78 20.37 -4.29 11.05
CA ARG A 78 19.98 -3.18 10.16
C ARG A 78 20.40 -3.44 8.72
N ALA A 79 21.63 -3.91 8.51
CA ALA A 79 22.14 -4.22 7.18
C ALA A 79 21.36 -5.38 6.54
N ALA A 80 21.05 -6.43 7.31
CA ALA A 80 20.21 -7.54 6.87
C ALA A 80 18.80 -7.07 6.50
N ALA A 81 18.15 -6.27 7.37
CA ALA A 81 16.83 -5.70 7.09
C ALA A 81 16.82 -4.93 5.77
N ALA A 82 17.75 -4.01 5.58
CA ALA A 82 17.85 -3.20 4.36
C ALA A 82 18.04 -4.05 3.10
N ASN A 83 18.94 -5.04 3.18
CA ASN A 83 19.24 -5.93 2.05
C ASN A 83 18.01 -6.76 1.64
N TYR A 84 17.31 -7.36 2.62
CA TYR A 84 16.16 -8.21 2.34
C TYR A 84 14.90 -7.40 1.95
N ALA A 85 14.70 -6.22 2.54
CA ALA A 85 13.67 -5.30 2.06
C ALA A 85 13.87 -4.97 0.57
N ALA A 86 15.10 -4.59 0.19
CA ALA A 86 15.43 -4.17 -1.17
C ALA A 86 15.25 -5.28 -2.23
N ARG A 87 15.27 -6.55 -1.83
CA ARG A 87 15.00 -7.70 -2.73
C ARG A 87 13.53 -7.89 -3.05
N ASN A 88 12.65 -7.39 -2.20
CA ASN A 88 11.20 -7.49 -2.37
C ASN A 88 10.68 -6.17 -2.94
N ARG A 89 10.51 -6.12 -4.26
CA ARG A 89 10.10 -4.89 -4.95
C ARG A 89 8.68 -4.49 -4.59
N VAL A 90 8.50 -3.19 -4.38
CA VAL A 90 7.22 -2.52 -4.18
C VAL A 90 6.99 -1.59 -5.37
N ARG A 91 5.95 -1.84 -6.15
CA ARG A 91 5.72 -1.13 -7.43
C ARG A 91 6.95 -1.11 -8.35
N ASN A 92 7.63 -2.24 -8.42
CA ASN A 92 8.85 -2.40 -9.24
C ASN A 92 10.07 -1.57 -8.79
N GLU A 93 10.02 -0.93 -7.62
CA GLU A 93 11.13 -0.23 -6.97
C GLU A 93 11.62 -1.01 -5.75
N SER A 94 12.92 -0.95 -5.46
CA SER A 94 13.48 -1.50 -4.24
C SER A 94 13.16 -0.60 -3.05
N PRO A 95 12.50 -1.10 -1.99
CA PRO A 95 12.27 -0.33 -0.78
C PRO A 95 13.58 0.10 -0.13
N LEU A 96 13.64 1.36 0.30
CA LEU A 96 14.74 1.92 1.07
C LEU A 96 14.26 2.16 2.50
N LEU A 97 14.98 1.58 3.47
CA LEU A 97 14.71 1.77 4.88
C LEU A 97 15.48 2.98 5.42
N ALA A 98 14.81 3.86 6.13
CA ALA A 98 15.46 4.89 6.94
C ALA A 98 15.85 4.31 8.31
N ALA A 99 16.77 4.97 9.02
CA ALA A 99 17.22 4.51 10.33
C ALA A 99 16.08 4.23 11.35
N PRO A 100 15.00 5.05 11.44
CA PRO A 100 13.90 4.80 12.35
C PRO A 100 12.97 3.66 11.90
N ASP A 101 13.12 3.14 10.68
CA ASP A 101 12.27 2.07 10.17
C ASP A 101 12.66 0.69 10.74
N VAL A 102 13.84 0.59 11.40
CA VAL A 102 14.31 -0.63 12.06
C VAL A 102 14.43 -0.36 13.56
N GLU A 103 13.48 -0.89 14.31
CA GLU A 103 13.41 -0.75 15.76
C GLU A 103 13.81 -2.04 16.45
N PHE A 104 14.60 -1.92 17.52
CA PHE A 104 14.96 -3.04 18.38
C PHE A 104 14.08 -3.06 19.62
N GLY A 105 13.81 -4.26 20.11
CA GLY A 105 12.95 -4.44 21.26
C GLY A 105 13.00 -5.83 21.82
N ARG A 106 12.08 -6.09 22.75
CA ARG A 106 11.91 -7.40 23.38
C ARG A 106 10.59 -8.01 22.96
N SER A 107 10.61 -9.32 22.85
CA SER A 107 9.40 -10.12 22.69
C SER A 107 8.86 -10.45 24.08
N VAL A 108 7.70 -9.95 24.43
CA VAL A 108 7.04 -10.17 25.70
C VAL A 108 5.77 -10.99 25.50
N LEU A 109 5.66 -12.12 26.21
CA LEU A 109 4.44 -12.91 26.20
C LEU A 109 3.37 -12.24 27.05
N ASP A 110 2.26 -11.86 26.44
CA ASP A 110 1.06 -11.42 27.15
C ASP A 110 0.35 -12.66 27.74
N PRO A 111 0.29 -12.80 29.05
CA PRO A 111 -0.29 -13.97 29.68
C PRO A 111 -1.83 -14.06 29.50
N THR A 112 -2.47 -12.95 29.18
CA THR A 112 -3.93 -12.89 28.99
C THR A 112 -4.34 -13.39 27.61
N THR A 113 -3.59 -12.99 26.57
CA THR A 113 -3.90 -13.33 25.18
C THR A 113 -3.08 -14.50 24.64
N ASN A 114 -2.06 -14.93 25.40
CA ASN A 114 -1.05 -15.93 25.00
C ASN A 114 -0.39 -15.58 23.65
N ARG A 115 -0.16 -14.28 23.41
CA ARG A 115 0.51 -13.77 22.21
C ARG A 115 1.75 -12.99 22.59
N PHE A 116 2.76 -13.06 21.72
CA PHE A 116 3.92 -12.21 21.86
C PHE A 116 3.62 -10.79 21.39
N THR A 117 4.05 -9.81 22.18
CA THR A 117 4.00 -8.38 21.87
C THR A 117 5.40 -7.84 21.78
N PHE A 118 5.62 -6.89 20.88
CA PHE A 118 6.91 -6.21 20.72
C PHE A 118 6.95 -4.98 21.62
N GLU A 119 7.92 -4.94 22.52
CA GLU A 119 8.20 -3.78 23.36
C GLU A 119 9.54 -3.14 22.94
N PRO A 120 9.57 -1.86 22.52
CA PRO A 120 10.80 -1.19 22.15
C PRO A 120 11.80 -1.16 23.30
N SER A 121 13.07 -1.51 23.04
CA SER A 121 14.16 -1.46 24.01
C SER A 121 15.47 -1.14 23.29
N ALA A 122 16.25 -0.21 23.88
CA ALA A 122 17.55 0.19 23.33
C ALA A 122 18.72 -0.62 23.88
N THR A 123 18.57 -1.29 25.03
CA THR A 123 19.69 -1.89 25.80
C THR A 123 19.66 -3.41 25.86
N ALA A 124 18.48 -4.01 25.78
CA ALA A 124 18.32 -5.46 25.80
C ALA A 124 17.24 -5.80 24.77
N PHE A 125 17.62 -6.42 23.68
CA PHE A 125 16.71 -6.74 22.59
C PHE A 125 16.92 -8.19 22.12
N ASP A 126 15.84 -8.88 21.90
CA ASP A 126 15.73 -10.21 21.32
C ASP A 126 14.78 -10.23 20.11
N ALA A 127 14.23 -9.05 19.78
CA ALA A 127 13.28 -8.88 18.70
C ALA A 127 13.64 -7.64 17.83
N VAL A 128 13.30 -7.72 16.57
CA VAL A 128 13.41 -6.59 15.62
C VAL A 128 12.03 -6.34 15.01
N ARG A 129 11.63 -5.07 14.96
CA ARG A 129 10.47 -4.61 14.21
C ARG A 129 10.92 -3.78 13.03
N VAL A 130 10.47 -4.14 11.83
CA VAL A 130 10.76 -3.42 10.59
C VAL A 130 9.48 -2.81 10.04
N THR A 131 9.56 -1.54 9.67
CA THR A 131 8.48 -0.81 8.99
C THR A 131 8.93 -0.50 7.57
N VAL A 132 8.23 -1.01 6.56
CA VAL A 132 8.42 -0.60 5.16
C VAL A 132 7.29 0.35 4.80
N ARG A 133 7.63 1.52 4.26
CA ARG A 133 6.66 2.59 4.04
C ARG A 133 6.84 3.28 2.70
N ARG A 134 5.72 3.72 2.16
CA ARG A 134 5.59 4.60 1.02
C ARG A 134 4.78 5.81 1.49
N THR A 135 5.48 6.80 2.03
CA THR A 135 4.93 8.04 2.62
C THR A 135 5.69 9.23 2.07
N ALA A 136 5.14 10.42 2.16
CA ALA A 136 5.77 11.62 1.62
C ALA A 136 7.18 11.87 2.19
N ASP A 137 7.41 11.47 3.45
CA ASP A 137 8.69 11.58 4.16
C ASP A 137 9.60 10.36 4.01
N SER A 138 9.16 9.30 3.31
CA SER A 138 9.99 8.11 3.07
C SER A 138 10.91 8.28 1.85
N PRO A 139 12.06 7.58 1.80
CA PRO A 139 13.00 7.69 0.68
C PRO A 139 12.36 7.36 -0.70
N ASN A 140 11.39 6.45 -0.73
CA ASN A 140 10.68 6.07 -1.96
C ASN A 140 9.43 6.91 -2.25
N GLY A 141 9.05 7.86 -1.37
CA GLY A 141 7.88 8.71 -1.53
C GLY A 141 6.54 7.99 -1.39
N ALA A 142 5.45 8.74 -1.47
CA ALA A 142 4.08 8.22 -1.44
C ALA A 142 3.72 7.47 -2.74
N VAL A 143 2.61 6.74 -2.72
CA VAL A 143 2.11 5.96 -3.86
C VAL A 143 1.25 6.83 -4.75
N PRO A 144 1.64 7.12 -6.01
CA PRO A 144 0.83 7.91 -6.91
C PRO A 144 -0.42 7.13 -7.36
N LEU A 145 -1.55 7.84 -7.43
CA LEU A 145 -2.84 7.35 -7.92
C LEU A 145 -3.09 7.89 -9.32
N TRP A 146 -3.78 7.10 -10.16
CA TRP A 146 -3.98 7.44 -11.56
C TRP A 146 -5.30 8.18 -11.78
N PHE A 147 -6.39 7.62 -11.33
CA PHE A 147 -7.73 8.15 -11.60
C PHE A 147 -8.25 9.06 -10.48
N ALA A 148 -7.88 8.81 -9.23
CA ALA A 148 -8.24 9.65 -8.10
C ALA A 148 -7.70 11.09 -8.25
N ASN A 149 -6.68 11.30 -9.07
CA ASN A 149 -6.16 12.62 -9.43
C ASN A 149 -7.23 13.55 -10.06
N ILE A 150 -8.25 13.01 -10.71
CA ILE A 150 -9.40 13.77 -11.23
C ILE A 150 -10.16 14.46 -10.09
N PHE A 151 -10.14 13.88 -8.90
CA PHE A 151 -10.75 14.40 -7.67
C PHE A 151 -9.75 15.18 -6.80
N GLY A 152 -8.54 15.46 -7.32
CA GLY A 152 -7.50 16.18 -6.59
C GLY A 152 -6.67 15.31 -5.64
N ILE A 153 -6.91 13.99 -5.55
CA ILE A 153 -6.15 13.04 -4.74
C ILE A 153 -5.06 12.44 -5.62
N ARG A 154 -3.83 12.94 -5.47
CA ARG A 154 -2.71 12.56 -6.36
C ARG A 154 -1.96 11.34 -5.89
N GLU A 155 -1.88 11.12 -4.57
CA GLU A 155 -1.08 10.09 -3.94
C GLU A 155 -1.72 9.61 -2.64
N THR A 156 -1.29 8.45 -2.17
CA THR A 156 -1.69 7.89 -0.88
C THR A 156 -0.48 7.35 -0.13
N GLU A 157 -0.55 7.39 1.18
CA GLU A 157 0.49 6.89 2.07
C GLU A 157 0.14 5.49 2.56
N LEU A 158 1.11 4.58 2.43
CA LEU A 158 0.97 3.19 2.85
C LEU A 158 2.18 2.78 3.69
N ARG A 159 1.94 1.90 4.66
CA ARG A 159 2.98 1.30 5.51
C ARG A 159 2.61 -0.10 5.91
N ALA A 160 3.62 -0.96 6.04
CA ALA A 160 3.49 -2.28 6.61
C ALA A 160 4.55 -2.49 7.69
N ARG A 161 4.22 -3.29 8.70
CA ARG A 161 5.10 -3.59 9.82
C ARG A 161 5.16 -5.08 10.06
N ALA A 162 6.35 -5.56 10.36
CA ALA A 162 6.57 -6.91 10.83
C ALA A 162 7.53 -6.92 12.02
N ALA A 163 7.37 -7.87 12.92
CA ALA A 163 8.32 -8.11 14.00
C ALA A 163 8.71 -9.58 14.01
N ALA A 164 9.99 -9.84 14.28
CA ALA A 164 10.54 -11.19 14.40
C ALA A 164 11.48 -11.29 15.60
N VAL A 165 11.62 -12.50 16.14
CA VAL A 165 12.47 -12.88 17.27
C VAL A 165 13.41 -13.99 16.84
#